data_b8bc779339e19c8578a19c5417d1a686
#
_entry.id   b8bc779339e19c8578a19c5417d1a686
#
_cell.length_a   1.000
_cell.length_b   1.000
_cell.length_c   1.000
_cell.angle_alpha   90.00
_cell.angle_beta   90.00
_cell.angle_gamma   90.00
#
_symmetry.space_group_name_H-M   'P 1'
#
loop_
_entity.id
_entity.type
_entity.pdbx_description
1 polymer ?
#
loop_
_entity_poly.entity_id
_entity_poly.type
_entity_poly.pdbx_seq_one_letter_code
_entity_poly.pdbx_strand_id
1 'polypeptide(L)'
;GKRLRGILIVFCLLISNLGSSFPQDKSAPGAVQVHLVITAEAQREDSELPALRQDDVKVKQGKTFLQVTQLIPARGDTAALQLFILIDDTLDSHVGNNLNDIREFISAQPPATLIGIGYMSNAGVNIVQNFTPDHALAAKALRLPRGNTSTMDSPYLSLISLVKGWPQQNVRREVLMVTDGIDRLRGEKPTASQLGPSFGPVYHSMPTMSPDVNSASEISQRYNVIVHSVYAIGVGRAARSSWDLQIGLSGLSKLADETGGECFSLGTSNAVSFKPYLERLQKIFESQYFLVFLATPGKKPGLQRVRISTELANVEIAAPDNVWVSAGK
;
A
#
# COMPACT_ATOMS: atom_id res chain seq x y z
N GLY A 1 96.44 -4.40 3.66
CA GLY A 1 95.26 -4.00 3.02
C GLY A 1 94.69 -5.01 2.04
N LYS A 2 93.66 -5.72 2.32
CA LYS A 2 92.86 -6.52 1.35
C LYS A 2 91.43 -6.04 1.34
N ARG A 3 90.99 -5.49 0.18
CA ARG A 3 89.63 -5.10 -0.03
C ARG A 3 88.78 -6.33 -0.33
N LEU A 4 87.74 -6.54 0.45
CA LEU A 4 86.71 -7.56 0.18
C LEU A 4 85.55 -6.85 -0.59
N ARG A 5 85.32 -7.30 -1.80
CA ARG A 5 84.17 -6.87 -2.61
C ARG A 5 82.99 -7.74 -2.19
N GLY A 6 81.98 -7.12 -1.58
CA GLY A 6 80.71 -7.77 -1.32
C GLY A 6 79.82 -7.78 -2.58
N ILE A 7 79.38 -8.97 -2.96
CA ILE A 7 78.42 -9.18 -4.04
C ILE A 7 77.00 -8.99 -3.43
N LEU A 8 76.28 -7.99 -3.97
CA LEU A 8 74.88 -7.72 -3.62
C LEU A 8 74.00 -8.61 -4.50
N ILE A 9 73.42 -9.63 -3.94
CA ILE A 9 72.40 -10.46 -4.60
C ILE A 9 71.07 -9.77 -4.42
N VAL A 10 70.54 -9.22 -5.53
CA VAL A 10 69.17 -8.68 -5.58
C VAL A 10 68.21 -9.82 -5.81
N PHE A 11 67.45 -10.16 -4.76
CA PHE A 11 66.39 -11.15 -4.84
C PHE A 11 65.13 -10.44 -5.33
N CYS A 12 64.83 -10.55 -6.64
CA CYS A 12 63.56 -10.12 -7.19
C CYS A 12 62.44 -11.07 -6.73
N LEU A 13 61.69 -10.66 -5.71
CA LEU A 13 60.41 -11.27 -5.35
C LEU A 13 59.37 -10.94 -6.39
N LEU A 14 59.07 -11.87 -7.30
CA LEU A 14 57.89 -11.87 -8.15
C LEU A 14 56.68 -12.09 -7.25
N ILE A 15 56.04 -11.01 -6.82
CA ILE A 15 54.71 -11.04 -6.26
C ILE A 15 53.71 -11.24 -7.42
N SER A 16 53.35 -12.49 -7.64
CA SER A 16 52.20 -12.81 -8.49
C SER A 16 50.93 -12.28 -7.84
N ASN A 17 50.45 -11.16 -8.32
CA ASN A 17 49.08 -10.66 -8.03
C ASN A 17 48.06 -11.70 -8.54
N LEU A 18 47.65 -12.60 -7.67
CA LEU A 18 46.36 -13.30 -7.82
C LEU A 18 45.27 -12.26 -7.60
N GLY A 19 44.92 -11.58 -8.69
CA GLY A 19 43.70 -10.77 -8.76
C GLY A 19 42.50 -11.67 -8.51
N SER A 20 42.01 -11.70 -7.29
CA SER A 20 40.64 -12.12 -7.02
C SER A 20 39.72 -11.15 -7.76
N SER A 21 39.34 -11.55 -8.97
CA SER A 21 38.21 -10.91 -9.65
C SER A 21 36.95 -11.22 -8.87
N PHE A 22 36.61 -10.33 -7.93
CA PHE A 22 35.25 -10.24 -7.45
C PHE A 22 34.35 -10.05 -8.69
N PRO A 23 33.23 -10.78 -8.80
CA PRO A 23 32.31 -10.55 -9.86
C PRO A 23 31.89 -9.09 -9.78
N GLN A 24 32.32 -8.31 -10.75
CA GLN A 24 31.92 -6.92 -10.91
C GLN A 24 30.42 -6.91 -11.14
N ASP A 25 29.70 -6.38 -10.16
CA ASP A 25 28.26 -6.20 -10.17
C ASP A 25 27.84 -5.58 -11.50
N LYS A 26 27.17 -6.36 -12.35
CA LYS A 26 26.64 -5.89 -13.65
C LYS A 26 25.35 -5.11 -13.39
N SER A 27 25.43 -4.02 -12.64
CA SER A 27 24.38 -3.03 -12.66
C SER A 27 24.36 -2.40 -14.06
N ALA A 28 23.23 -2.47 -14.74
CA ALA A 28 23.07 -1.79 -16.02
C ALA A 28 23.41 -0.30 -15.85
N PRO A 29 24.14 0.31 -16.79
CA PRO A 29 24.46 1.74 -16.70
C PRO A 29 23.17 2.53 -16.55
N GLY A 30 23.06 3.36 -15.49
CA GLY A 30 21.89 4.18 -15.21
C GLY A 30 20.78 3.50 -14.37
N ALA A 31 21.02 2.31 -13.78
CA ALA A 31 20.07 1.69 -12.87
C ALA A 31 19.71 2.61 -11.69
N VAL A 32 18.44 2.66 -11.32
CA VAL A 32 17.89 3.52 -10.27
C VAL A 32 17.46 2.67 -9.08
N GLN A 33 17.90 3.07 -7.90
CA GLN A 33 17.48 2.39 -6.67
C GLN A 33 16.03 2.70 -6.34
N VAL A 34 15.23 1.65 -6.09
CA VAL A 34 13.83 1.73 -5.71
C VAL A 34 13.66 1.10 -4.34
N HIS A 35 12.91 1.78 -3.49
CA HIS A 35 12.55 1.35 -2.14
C HIS A 35 11.04 1.16 -2.07
N LEU A 36 10.59 0.03 -1.55
CA LEU A 36 9.17 -0.20 -1.28
C LEU A 36 8.97 -1.17 -0.13
N VAL A 37 7.74 -1.26 0.34
CA VAL A 37 7.31 -2.20 1.36
C VAL A 37 6.59 -3.36 0.70
N ILE A 38 6.92 -4.57 1.09
CA ILE A 38 6.23 -5.80 0.69
C ILE A 38 5.71 -6.53 1.91
N THR A 39 4.64 -7.30 1.74
CA THR A 39 4.09 -8.16 2.78
C THR A 39 4.28 -9.62 2.36
N ALA A 40 4.85 -10.43 3.24
CA ALA A 40 4.87 -11.87 3.07
C ALA A 40 3.60 -12.48 3.67
N GLU A 41 2.93 -13.33 2.92
CA GLU A 41 1.69 -13.97 3.34
C GLU A 41 1.77 -15.48 3.21
N ALA A 42 1.23 -16.20 4.19
CA ALA A 42 1.06 -17.64 4.07
C ALA A 42 -0.15 -17.94 3.16
N GLN A 43 0.00 -18.82 2.20
CA GLN A 43 -1.11 -19.26 1.32
C GLN A 43 -2.24 -19.97 2.08
N ARG A 44 -1.96 -20.46 3.28
CA ARG A 44 -2.94 -21.08 4.18
C ARG A 44 -2.89 -20.36 5.52
N GLU A 45 -4.05 -19.98 6.05
CA GLU A 45 -4.18 -19.20 7.29
C GLU A 45 -3.45 -19.83 8.50
N ASP A 46 -3.41 -21.14 8.57
CA ASP A 46 -2.80 -21.88 9.70
C ASP A 46 -1.33 -22.25 9.45
N SER A 47 -0.71 -21.78 8.39
CA SER A 47 0.66 -22.10 8.07
C SER A 47 1.61 -21.11 8.74
N GLU A 48 2.68 -21.62 9.34
CA GLU A 48 3.76 -20.77 9.82
C GLU A 48 4.48 -20.09 8.63
N LEU A 49 4.63 -18.79 8.73
CA LEU A 49 5.30 -17.98 7.71
C LEU A 49 6.83 -18.02 7.95
N PRO A 50 7.61 -18.62 7.05
CA PRO A 50 9.05 -18.60 7.18
C PRO A 50 9.61 -17.18 7.00
N ALA A 51 10.71 -16.87 7.66
CA ALA A 51 11.42 -15.62 7.43
C ALA A 51 11.97 -15.58 6.00
N LEU A 52 11.63 -14.51 5.25
CA LEU A 52 12.19 -14.28 3.91
C LEU A 52 13.65 -13.86 4.01
N ARG A 53 14.47 -14.39 3.11
CA ARG A 53 15.84 -13.93 2.86
C ARG A 53 15.87 -13.17 1.52
N GLN A 54 16.87 -12.35 1.34
CA GLN A 54 17.04 -11.55 0.12
C GLN A 54 16.98 -12.41 -1.16
N ASP A 55 17.60 -13.59 -1.14
CA ASP A 55 17.65 -14.50 -2.29
C ASP A 55 16.30 -15.16 -2.60
N ASP A 56 15.39 -15.20 -1.63
CA ASP A 56 14.06 -15.77 -1.79
C ASP A 56 13.13 -14.83 -2.58
N VAL A 57 13.47 -13.54 -2.72
CA VAL A 57 12.65 -12.54 -3.38
C VAL A 57 13.16 -12.27 -4.79
N LYS A 58 12.26 -12.38 -5.76
CA LYS A 58 12.52 -12.09 -7.17
C LYS A 58 11.73 -10.88 -7.61
N VAL A 59 12.42 -9.93 -8.23
CA VAL A 59 11.80 -8.72 -8.82
C VAL A 59 11.96 -8.79 -10.32
N LYS A 60 10.87 -8.58 -11.06
CA LYS A 60 10.86 -8.61 -12.52
C LYS A 60 10.24 -7.34 -13.08
N GLN A 61 10.91 -6.68 -13.99
CA GLN A 61 10.44 -5.53 -14.77
C GLN A 61 10.35 -5.95 -16.24
N GLY A 62 9.13 -6.05 -16.77
CA GLY A 62 8.91 -6.65 -18.08
C GLY A 62 9.39 -8.10 -18.13
N LYS A 63 10.41 -8.39 -18.96
CA LYS A 63 11.02 -9.71 -19.07
C LYS A 63 12.32 -9.87 -18.29
N THR A 64 12.82 -8.79 -17.68
CA THR A 64 14.14 -8.74 -17.04
C THR A 64 14.01 -8.92 -15.53
N PHE A 65 14.83 -9.81 -14.95
CA PHE A 65 15.01 -9.88 -13.51
C PHE A 65 15.92 -8.75 -13.06
N LEU A 66 15.50 -8.10 -11.97
CA LEU A 66 16.23 -6.99 -11.37
C LEU A 66 17.02 -7.48 -10.16
N GLN A 67 18.12 -6.79 -9.88
CA GLN A 67 18.95 -7.08 -8.72
C GLN A 67 18.28 -6.55 -7.46
N VAL A 68 17.99 -7.45 -6.52
CA VAL A 68 17.60 -7.11 -5.15
C VAL A 68 18.88 -6.80 -4.36
N THR A 69 18.94 -5.61 -3.77
CA THR A 69 20.12 -5.15 -3.03
C THR A 69 19.95 -5.28 -1.52
N GLN A 70 18.71 -5.13 -1.02
CA GLN A 70 18.39 -5.27 0.40
C GLN A 70 16.99 -5.83 0.60
N LEU A 71 16.84 -6.64 1.65
CA LEU A 71 15.57 -7.06 2.21
C LEU A 71 15.66 -6.97 3.73
N ILE A 72 14.92 -6.05 4.33
CA ILE A 72 15.01 -5.74 5.76
C ILE A 72 13.64 -5.98 6.41
N PRO A 73 13.50 -6.86 7.41
CA PRO A 73 12.26 -7.02 8.15
C PRO A 73 11.85 -5.69 8.80
N ALA A 74 10.59 -5.31 8.68
CA ALA A 74 10.05 -4.09 9.29
C ALA A 74 9.73 -4.31 10.78
N ARG A 75 10.76 -4.63 11.57
CA ARG A 75 10.67 -5.00 13.00
C ARG A 75 11.80 -4.33 13.79
N GLY A 76 11.62 -4.23 15.11
CA GLY A 76 12.63 -3.61 15.97
C GLY A 76 12.93 -2.16 15.56
N ASP A 77 14.17 -1.83 15.28
CA ASP A 77 14.60 -0.47 14.90
C ASP A 77 14.04 -0.01 13.55
N THR A 78 13.57 -0.94 12.71
CA THR A 78 12.96 -0.66 11.41
C THR A 78 11.43 -0.75 11.44
N ALA A 79 10.80 -0.86 12.62
CA ALA A 79 9.36 -1.06 12.78
C ALA A 79 8.52 0.20 12.51
N ALA A 80 9.13 1.37 12.32
CA ALA A 80 8.42 2.64 12.18
C ALA A 80 7.31 2.57 11.11
N LEU A 81 6.10 2.95 11.52
CA LEU A 81 4.89 2.96 10.71
C LEU A 81 4.14 4.27 10.92
N GLN A 82 3.72 4.91 9.85
CA GLN A 82 2.71 5.94 9.86
C GLN A 82 1.41 5.33 9.32
N LEU A 83 0.44 5.13 10.21
CA LEU A 83 -0.87 4.61 9.88
C LEU A 83 -1.91 5.72 9.95
N PHE A 84 -2.56 6.01 8.84
CA PHE A 84 -3.67 6.95 8.81
C PHE A 84 -5.00 6.21 8.73
N ILE A 85 -5.89 6.42 9.69
CA ILE A 85 -7.24 5.87 9.69
C ILE A 85 -8.16 6.90 9.07
N LEU A 86 -8.69 6.59 7.89
CA LEU A 86 -9.50 7.47 7.05
C LEU A 86 -10.93 6.93 6.99
N ILE A 87 -11.85 7.60 7.70
CA ILE A 87 -13.23 7.14 7.86
C ILE A 87 -14.15 7.98 6.96
N ASP A 88 -15.03 7.33 6.26
CA ASP A 88 -16.04 7.99 5.44
C ASP A 88 -17.13 8.60 6.33
N ASP A 89 -17.29 9.92 6.26
CA ASP A 89 -18.28 10.65 7.08
C ASP A 89 -19.74 10.43 6.62
N THR A 90 -19.92 9.73 5.49
CA THR A 90 -21.23 9.33 4.96
C THR A 90 -21.72 7.98 5.49
N LEU A 91 -20.91 7.29 6.31
CA LEU A 91 -21.27 5.98 6.85
C LEU A 91 -22.50 6.03 7.74
N ASP A 92 -23.24 4.94 7.73
CA ASP A 92 -24.36 4.74 8.66
C ASP A 92 -23.87 4.67 10.11
N SER A 93 -24.69 5.13 11.04
CA SER A 93 -24.38 5.13 12.48
C SER A 93 -24.10 3.74 13.07
N HIS A 94 -24.52 2.66 12.38
CA HIS A 94 -24.21 1.29 12.79
C HIS A 94 -22.70 1.01 12.88
N VAL A 95 -21.87 1.74 12.13
CA VAL A 95 -20.40 1.65 12.25
C VAL A 95 -19.92 2.01 13.66
N GLY A 96 -20.75 2.73 14.44
CA GLY A 96 -20.46 3.06 15.84
C GLY A 96 -20.17 1.85 16.71
N ASN A 97 -20.80 0.72 16.43
CA ASN A 97 -20.55 -0.54 17.12
C ASN A 97 -19.11 -1.05 16.89
N ASN A 98 -18.53 -0.69 15.74
CA ASN A 98 -17.20 -1.10 15.33
C ASN A 98 -16.11 -0.10 15.72
N LEU A 99 -16.46 1.13 16.14
CA LEU A 99 -15.48 2.13 16.54
C LEU A 99 -14.67 1.71 17.78
N ASN A 100 -15.25 0.91 18.67
CA ASN A 100 -14.52 0.38 19.81
C ASN A 100 -13.44 -0.61 19.38
N ASP A 101 -13.72 -1.45 18.39
CA ASP A 101 -12.71 -2.35 17.80
C ASP A 101 -11.52 -1.54 17.25
N ILE A 102 -11.79 -0.41 16.57
CA ILE A 102 -10.76 0.49 16.07
C ILE A 102 -10.00 1.14 17.23
N ARG A 103 -10.66 1.57 18.30
CA ARG A 103 -10.00 2.12 19.50
C ARG A 103 -9.06 1.13 20.16
N GLU A 104 -9.52 -0.12 20.33
CA GLU A 104 -8.70 -1.21 20.87
C GLU A 104 -7.49 -1.47 19.98
N PHE A 105 -7.69 -1.54 18.67
CA PHE A 105 -6.62 -1.72 17.70
C PHE A 105 -5.58 -0.58 17.78
N ILE A 106 -6.01 0.69 17.84
CA ILE A 106 -5.11 1.84 18.00
C ILE A 106 -4.30 1.71 19.29
N SER A 107 -4.97 1.39 20.39
CA SER A 107 -4.34 1.29 21.72
C SER A 107 -3.33 0.15 21.81
N ALA A 108 -3.50 -0.90 21.00
CA ALA A 108 -2.61 -2.05 20.96
C ALA A 108 -1.39 -1.86 20.03
N GLN A 109 -1.32 -0.75 19.27
CA GLN A 109 -0.21 -0.53 18.36
C GLN A 109 1.12 -0.34 19.09
N PRO A 110 2.24 -0.82 18.48
CA PRO A 110 3.58 -0.60 19.03
C PRO A 110 3.92 0.90 19.13
N PRO A 111 4.78 1.31 20.07
CA PRO A 111 5.18 2.73 20.22
C PRO A 111 5.80 3.35 18.96
N ALA A 112 6.36 2.54 18.06
CA ALA A 112 6.92 2.99 16.79
C ALA A 112 5.86 3.34 15.73
N THR A 113 4.58 3.09 16.01
CA THR A 113 3.47 3.41 15.11
C THR A 113 2.91 4.79 15.44
N LEU A 114 2.96 5.70 14.47
CA LEU A 114 2.28 6.99 14.55
C LEU A 114 0.88 6.85 13.94
N ILE A 115 -0.14 7.30 14.65
CA ILE A 115 -1.53 7.23 14.22
C ILE A 115 -2.05 8.62 13.85
N GLY A 116 -2.58 8.75 12.63
CA GLY A 116 -3.37 9.89 12.19
C GLY A 116 -4.83 9.48 11.97
N ILE A 117 -5.77 10.39 12.17
CA ILE A 117 -7.21 10.14 11.99
C ILE A 117 -7.85 11.30 11.24
N GLY A 118 -8.66 10.95 10.24
CA GLY A 118 -9.45 11.92 9.48
C GLY A 118 -10.75 11.34 8.96
N TYR A 119 -11.63 12.24 8.57
CA TYR A 119 -12.94 11.89 8.00
C TYR A 119 -13.04 12.44 6.58
N MET A 120 -13.48 11.57 5.67
CA MET A 120 -13.73 11.94 4.27
C MET A 120 -15.02 12.73 4.15
N SER A 121 -14.97 13.88 3.48
CA SER A 121 -16.14 14.72 3.19
C SER A 121 -15.84 15.62 2.00
N ASN A 122 -16.77 15.75 1.08
CA ASN A 122 -16.66 16.64 -0.08
C ASN A 122 -15.33 16.46 -0.87
N ALA A 123 -14.98 15.22 -1.15
CA ALA A 123 -13.73 14.85 -1.84
C ALA A 123 -12.44 15.32 -1.15
N GLY A 124 -12.51 15.66 0.13
CA GLY A 124 -11.39 16.09 0.96
C GLY A 124 -11.30 15.30 2.26
N VAL A 125 -10.40 15.71 3.13
CA VAL A 125 -10.18 15.08 4.44
C VAL A 125 -10.23 16.13 5.53
N ASN A 126 -11.11 15.94 6.52
CA ASN A 126 -11.08 16.65 7.77
C ASN A 126 -10.19 15.89 8.76
N ILE A 127 -8.95 16.33 8.93
CA ILE A 127 -8.01 15.73 9.88
C ILE A 127 -8.42 16.14 11.28
N VAL A 128 -8.81 15.17 12.11
CA VAL A 128 -9.17 15.38 13.53
C VAL A 128 -8.03 15.07 14.46
N GLN A 129 -7.06 14.26 14.00
CA GLN A 129 -5.82 13.98 14.71
C GLN A 129 -4.68 13.84 13.71
N ASN A 130 -3.68 14.70 13.82
CA ASN A 130 -2.42 14.52 13.10
C ASN A 130 -1.65 13.30 13.65
N PHE A 131 -0.65 12.84 12.91
CA PHE A 131 0.18 11.74 13.37
C PHE A 131 0.74 11.97 14.76
N THR A 132 0.46 11.03 15.66
CA THR A 132 0.89 11.07 17.06
C THR A 132 1.33 9.69 17.54
N PRO A 133 2.36 9.60 18.38
CA PRO A 133 2.70 8.39 19.13
C PRO A 133 1.78 8.17 20.34
N ASP A 134 1.00 9.18 20.73
CA ASP A 134 0.00 9.06 21.81
C ASP A 134 -1.26 8.37 21.30
N HIS A 135 -1.30 7.04 21.45
CA HIS A 135 -2.39 6.21 20.97
C HIS A 135 -3.70 6.48 21.73
N ALA A 136 -3.64 6.90 23.00
CA ALA A 136 -4.81 7.27 23.77
C ALA A 136 -5.46 8.55 23.20
N LEU A 137 -4.63 9.53 22.84
CA LEU A 137 -5.09 10.75 22.17
C LEU A 137 -5.71 10.42 20.81
N ALA A 138 -5.08 9.57 20.02
CA ALA A 138 -5.60 9.13 18.72
C ALA A 138 -6.95 8.40 18.87
N ALA A 139 -7.05 7.45 19.79
CA ALA A 139 -8.29 6.71 20.05
C ALA A 139 -9.44 7.63 20.49
N LYS A 140 -9.13 8.67 21.28
CA LYS A 140 -10.11 9.68 21.74
C LYS A 140 -10.63 10.57 20.60
N ALA A 141 -9.86 10.75 19.54
CA ALA A 141 -10.26 11.57 18.39
C ALA A 141 -11.32 10.87 17.50
N LEU A 142 -11.54 9.57 17.67
CA LEU A 142 -12.59 8.84 16.95
C LEU A 142 -13.99 9.31 17.39
N ARG A 143 -14.81 9.65 16.42
CA ARG A 143 -16.22 10.00 16.59
C ARG A 143 -17.11 9.21 15.63
N LEU A 144 -18.40 9.24 15.88
CA LEU A 144 -19.36 8.73 14.91
C LEU A 144 -19.30 9.53 13.59
N PRO A 145 -19.41 8.87 12.43
CA PRO A 145 -19.67 9.54 11.18
C PRO A 145 -20.95 10.40 11.27
N ARG A 146 -20.97 11.49 10.53
CA ARG A 146 -22.13 12.39 10.52
C ARG A 146 -23.32 11.80 9.79
N GLY A 147 -23.12 10.83 8.90
CA GLY A 147 -24.18 10.20 8.14
C GLY A 147 -24.79 11.12 7.08
N ASN A 148 -24.11 12.19 6.69
CA ASN A 148 -24.58 13.13 5.69
C ASN A 148 -23.87 12.86 4.36
N THR A 149 -24.62 12.79 3.28
CA THR A 149 -24.09 12.61 1.93
C THR A 149 -24.11 13.91 1.15
N SER A 150 -23.11 14.11 0.31
CA SER A 150 -23.00 15.18 -0.67
C SER A 150 -22.74 14.59 -2.06
N THR A 151 -23.19 15.29 -3.08
CA THR A 151 -22.82 14.94 -4.47
C THR A 151 -21.36 15.19 -4.77
N MET A 152 -20.63 15.82 -3.85
CA MET A 152 -19.20 16.06 -3.95
C MET A 152 -18.37 14.98 -3.25
N ASP A 153 -18.98 13.97 -2.64
CA ASP A 153 -18.25 12.93 -1.92
C ASP A 153 -17.57 11.95 -2.87
N SER A 154 -16.29 11.75 -2.68
CA SER A 154 -15.49 10.73 -3.34
C SER A 154 -14.42 10.21 -2.38
N PRO A 155 -14.48 8.94 -1.99
CA PRO A 155 -13.47 8.36 -1.10
C PRO A 155 -12.08 8.34 -1.78
N TYR A 156 -12.06 8.19 -3.09
CA TYR A 156 -10.81 8.13 -3.86
C TYR A 156 -10.12 9.49 -3.97
N LEU A 157 -10.87 10.56 -4.22
CA LEU A 157 -10.32 11.93 -4.21
C LEU A 157 -9.91 12.36 -2.81
N SER A 158 -10.64 11.94 -1.78
CA SER A 158 -10.23 12.15 -0.39
C SER A 158 -8.90 11.48 -0.09
N LEU A 159 -8.72 10.23 -0.51
CA LEU A 159 -7.44 9.52 -0.39
C LEU A 159 -6.31 10.25 -1.14
N ILE A 160 -6.55 10.66 -2.38
CA ILE A 160 -5.57 11.43 -3.19
C ILE A 160 -5.15 12.70 -2.46
N SER A 161 -6.11 13.43 -1.90
CA SER A 161 -5.84 14.65 -1.12
C SER A 161 -4.96 14.37 0.08
N LEU A 162 -5.26 13.31 0.83
CA LEU A 162 -4.46 12.88 1.97
C LEU A 162 -3.03 12.53 1.56
N VAL A 163 -2.88 11.66 0.56
CA VAL A 163 -1.57 11.13 0.14
C VAL A 163 -0.67 12.25 -0.40
N LYS A 164 -1.21 13.19 -1.17
CA LYS A 164 -0.45 14.34 -1.68
C LYS A 164 0.02 15.29 -0.58
N GLY A 165 -0.74 15.43 0.49
CA GLY A 165 -0.38 16.25 1.65
C GLY A 165 0.54 15.55 2.66
N TRP A 166 0.84 14.26 2.44
CA TRP A 166 1.60 13.45 3.39
C TRP A 166 3.10 13.64 3.18
N PRO A 167 3.87 14.11 4.18
CA PRO A 167 5.31 14.27 4.04
C PRO A 167 6.00 12.96 3.71
N GLN A 168 6.90 12.97 2.73
CA GLN A 168 7.67 11.79 2.38
C GLN A 168 8.75 11.52 3.44
N GLN A 169 8.78 10.30 3.95
CA GLN A 169 9.77 9.82 4.90
C GLN A 169 10.10 8.36 4.59
N ASN A 170 11.28 7.91 5.00
CA ASN A 170 11.72 6.51 4.85
C ASN A 170 11.13 5.62 5.94
N VAL A 171 9.81 5.62 6.08
CA VAL A 171 9.04 4.78 6.99
C VAL A 171 7.90 4.13 6.22
N ARG A 172 7.32 3.07 6.77
CA ARG A 172 6.09 2.52 6.21
C ARG A 172 4.98 3.55 6.31
N ARG A 173 4.27 3.76 5.21
CA ARG A 173 3.11 4.65 5.14
C ARG A 173 1.90 3.87 4.67
N GLU A 174 0.90 3.77 5.53
CA GLU A 174 -0.27 2.94 5.26
C GLU A 174 -1.55 3.67 5.65
N VAL A 175 -2.59 3.43 4.87
CA VAL A 175 -3.93 3.96 5.12
C VAL A 175 -4.86 2.80 5.38
N LEU A 176 -5.70 2.93 6.41
CA LEU A 176 -6.89 2.10 6.61
C LEU A 176 -8.12 2.94 6.28
N MET A 177 -8.73 2.69 5.13
CA MET A 177 -9.99 3.31 4.73
C MET A 177 -11.16 2.52 5.32
N VAL A 178 -12.14 3.23 5.88
CA VAL A 178 -13.43 2.64 6.30
C VAL A 178 -14.53 3.34 5.50
N THR A 179 -15.08 2.67 4.47
CA THR A 179 -15.99 3.28 3.49
C THR A 179 -16.78 2.23 2.72
N ASP A 180 -17.85 2.64 2.05
CA ASP A 180 -18.58 1.82 1.07
C ASP A 180 -17.94 1.83 -0.33
N GLY A 181 -16.92 2.67 -0.55
CA GLY A 181 -16.23 2.79 -1.82
C GLY A 181 -17.04 3.46 -2.94
N ILE A 182 -18.18 4.05 -2.63
CA ILE A 182 -19.05 4.67 -3.64
C ILE A 182 -18.61 6.11 -3.90
N ASP A 183 -18.25 6.38 -5.14
CA ASP A 183 -17.93 7.72 -5.62
C ASP A 183 -19.20 8.43 -6.04
N ARG A 184 -19.66 9.40 -5.25
CA ARG A 184 -20.88 10.18 -5.51
C ARG A 184 -20.63 11.34 -6.46
N LEU A 185 -19.38 11.78 -6.56
CA LEU A 185 -19.00 12.88 -7.44
C LEU A 185 -18.94 12.44 -8.90
N ARG A 186 -18.35 11.27 -9.17
CA ARG A 186 -18.14 10.74 -10.53
C ARG A 186 -18.85 9.43 -10.82
N GLY A 187 -19.67 8.94 -9.89
CA GLY A 187 -20.54 7.82 -10.17
C GLY A 187 -21.52 8.16 -11.29
N GLU A 188 -21.73 7.22 -12.23
CA GLU A 188 -22.79 7.41 -13.25
C GLU A 188 -24.14 7.54 -12.57
N LYS A 189 -24.71 8.72 -12.66
CA LYS A 189 -26.13 8.91 -12.32
C LYS A 189 -26.95 8.45 -13.51
N PRO A 190 -27.92 7.55 -13.33
CA PRO A 190 -28.86 7.26 -14.39
C PRO A 190 -29.51 8.59 -14.84
N THR A 191 -29.37 8.93 -16.09
CA THR A 191 -30.01 10.12 -16.65
C THR A 191 -31.53 9.95 -16.61
N ALA A 192 -32.28 11.04 -16.41
CA ALA A 192 -33.74 10.99 -16.37
C ALA A 192 -34.37 10.36 -17.63
N SER A 193 -33.67 10.40 -18.77
CA SER A 193 -34.06 9.73 -20.02
C SER A 193 -33.92 8.19 -19.94
N GLN A 194 -33.15 7.65 -18.98
CA GLN A 194 -33.03 6.21 -18.75
C GLN A 194 -34.14 5.69 -17.82
N LEU A 195 -34.85 6.58 -17.14
CA LEU A 195 -35.99 6.28 -16.24
C LEU A 195 -37.34 6.37 -16.93
N GLY A 196 -37.41 6.78 -18.19
CA GLY A 196 -38.65 6.88 -18.96
C GLY A 196 -39.16 5.51 -19.42
N PRO A 197 -40.49 5.36 -19.69
CA PRO A 197 -41.06 4.14 -20.26
C PRO A 197 -40.61 3.97 -21.70
N SER A 198 -39.41 3.46 -21.90
CA SER A 198 -38.90 3.13 -23.22
C SER A 198 -39.17 1.66 -23.51
N PHE A 199 -40.05 1.40 -24.51
CA PHE A 199 -40.30 0.07 -25.08
C PHE A 199 -39.19 -0.35 -26.06
N GLY A 200 -37.93 -0.05 -25.76
CA GLY A 200 -36.77 -0.52 -26.50
C GLY A 200 -35.84 -1.34 -25.61
N PRO A 201 -34.85 -2.07 -26.16
CA PRO A 201 -33.83 -2.68 -25.35
C PRO A 201 -33.12 -1.53 -24.62
N VAL A 202 -33.43 -1.42 -23.33
CA VAL A 202 -32.76 -0.49 -22.43
C VAL A 202 -31.33 -1.03 -22.27
N TYR A 203 -30.41 -0.48 -23.06
CA TYR A 203 -29.02 -0.55 -22.69
C TYR A 203 -28.89 0.28 -21.42
N HIS A 204 -29.14 -0.35 -20.30
CA HIS A 204 -28.65 0.18 -19.03
C HIS A 204 -27.15 0.29 -19.20
N SER A 205 -26.63 1.50 -19.32
CA SER A 205 -25.22 1.70 -19.07
C SER A 205 -24.98 1.19 -17.65
N MET A 206 -24.38 0.02 -17.57
CA MET A 206 -24.04 -0.52 -16.26
C MET A 206 -23.13 0.50 -15.58
N PRO A 207 -23.41 0.87 -14.31
CA PRO A 207 -22.52 1.74 -13.58
C PRO A 207 -21.10 1.15 -13.69
N THR A 208 -20.16 1.97 -14.11
CA THR A 208 -18.75 1.60 -14.24
C THR A 208 -18.01 2.03 -13.00
N MET A 209 -16.92 1.34 -12.71
CA MET A 209 -16.00 1.75 -11.66
C MET A 209 -15.52 3.18 -11.91
N SER A 210 -15.52 4.02 -10.86
CA SER A 210 -15.04 5.39 -10.97
C SER A 210 -13.61 5.46 -11.51
N PRO A 211 -13.30 6.36 -12.46
CA PRO A 211 -11.93 6.57 -12.94
C PRO A 211 -11.00 7.03 -11.81
N ASP A 212 -11.54 7.60 -10.74
CA ASP A 212 -10.77 8.07 -9.59
C ASP A 212 -10.14 6.92 -8.79
N VAL A 213 -10.64 5.68 -8.93
CA VAL A 213 -9.98 4.47 -8.39
C VAL A 213 -8.58 4.32 -8.98
N ASN A 214 -8.45 4.43 -10.30
CA ASN A 214 -7.15 4.33 -10.97
C ASN A 214 -6.22 5.47 -10.55
N SER A 215 -6.75 6.69 -10.50
CA SER A 215 -5.97 7.86 -10.06
C SER A 215 -5.50 7.73 -8.61
N ALA A 216 -6.34 7.20 -7.72
CA ALA A 216 -6.01 6.95 -6.32
C ALA A 216 -4.91 5.87 -6.21
N SER A 217 -5.02 4.80 -6.99
CA SER A 217 -4.02 3.75 -7.07
C SER A 217 -2.66 4.29 -7.54
N GLU A 218 -2.64 5.00 -8.66
CA GLU A 218 -1.41 5.59 -9.22
C GLU A 218 -0.73 6.57 -8.25
N ILE A 219 -1.49 7.44 -7.59
CA ILE A 219 -0.95 8.38 -6.61
C ILE A 219 -0.42 7.63 -5.38
N SER A 220 -1.15 6.65 -4.87
CA SER A 220 -0.68 5.85 -3.72
C SER A 220 0.62 5.11 -4.04
N GLN A 221 0.72 4.49 -5.22
CA GLN A 221 1.93 3.83 -5.69
C GLN A 221 3.09 4.81 -5.89
N ARG A 222 2.82 5.99 -6.47
CA ARG A 222 3.85 7.04 -6.66
C ARG A 222 4.45 7.49 -5.35
N TYR A 223 3.63 7.62 -4.31
CA TYR A 223 4.04 8.07 -2.98
C TYR A 223 4.41 6.93 -2.04
N ASN A 224 4.39 5.69 -2.53
CA ASN A 224 4.70 4.48 -1.77
C ASN A 224 3.83 4.36 -0.51
N VAL A 225 2.53 4.50 -0.69
CA VAL A 225 1.51 4.35 0.35
C VAL A 225 0.71 3.09 0.08
N ILE A 226 0.67 2.17 1.04
CA ILE A 226 -0.17 0.98 1.00
C ILE A 226 -1.57 1.34 1.48
N VAL A 227 -2.60 0.90 0.77
CA VAL A 227 -3.99 1.19 1.11
C VAL A 227 -4.71 -0.09 1.47
N HIS A 228 -5.16 -0.17 2.71
CA HIS A 228 -6.10 -1.17 3.19
C HIS A 228 -7.49 -0.56 3.27
N SER A 229 -8.52 -1.39 3.15
CA SER A 229 -9.89 -0.93 3.32
C SER A 229 -10.73 -1.92 4.12
N VAL A 230 -11.64 -1.39 4.92
CA VAL A 230 -12.73 -2.12 5.53
C VAL A 230 -14.02 -1.62 4.90
N TYR A 231 -14.75 -2.53 4.27
CA TYR A 231 -16.05 -2.20 3.69
C TYR A 231 -17.07 -1.94 4.80
N ALA A 232 -17.67 -0.76 4.78
CA ALA A 232 -18.72 -0.36 5.70
C ALA A 232 -19.81 0.39 4.94
N ILE A 233 -21.06 0.14 5.26
CA ILE A 233 -22.21 0.65 4.50
C ILE A 233 -22.44 2.13 4.82
N GLY A 234 -22.60 2.94 3.76
CA GLY A 234 -23.03 4.33 3.86
C GLY A 234 -24.53 4.48 4.07
N VAL A 235 -24.96 5.68 4.48
CA VAL A 235 -26.37 6.05 4.61
C VAL A 235 -27.07 6.01 3.25
N GLY A 236 -28.39 5.83 3.26
CA GLY A 236 -29.20 5.77 2.05
C GLY A 236 -29.07 4.46 1.27
N ARG A 237 -28.58 3.40 1.88
CA ARG A 237 -28.44 2.06 1.29
C ARG A 237 -29.72 1.57 0.63
N ALA A 238 -30.88 1.80 1.24
CA ALA A 238 -32.17 1.34 0.71
C ALA A 238 -32.52 1.96 -0.65
N ALA A 239 -31.92 3.10 -0.99
CA ALA A 239 -32.08 3.78 -2.26
C ALA A 239 -31.04 3.36 -3.32
N ARG A 240 -30.11 2.45 -2.98
CA ARG A 240 -29.03 2.01 -3.85
C ARG A 240 -29.27 0.61 -4.38
N SER A 241 -28.88 0.42 -5.64
CA SER A 241 -28.91 -0.92 -6.21
C SER A 241 -27.81 -1.78 -5.61
N SER A 242 -28.04 -3.10 -5.59
CA SER A 242 -26.98 -4.07 -5.23
C SER A 242 -25.74 -3.93 -6.12
N TRP A 243 -25.94 -3.43 -7.32
CA TRP A 243 -24.87 -3.17 -8.30
C TRP A 243 -23.95 -2.03 -7.86
N ASP A 244 -24.48 -0.90 -7.38
CA ASP A 244 -23.68 0.20 -6.86
C ASP A 244 -22.80 -0.23 -5.68
N LEU A 245 -23.36 -1.06 -4.78
CA LEU A 245 -22.63 -1.61 -3.66
C LEU A 245 -21.49 -2.53 -4.13
N GLN A 246 -21.75 -3.36 -5.13
CA GLN A 246 -20.75 -4.25 -5.70
C GLN A 246 -19.61 -3.48 -6.41
N ILE A 247 -19.94 -2.40 -7.11
CA ILE A 247 -18.95 -1.54 -7.75
C ILE A 247 -18.07 -0.83 -6.70
N GLY A 248 -18.67 -0.31 -5.64
CA GLY A 248 -17.93 0.28 -4.54
C GLY A 248 -16.93 -0.70 -3.93
N LEU A 249 -17.39 -1.90 -3.60
CA LEU A 249 -16.51 -2.96 -3.07
C LEU A 249 -15.41 -3.35 -4.07
N SER A 250 -15.74 -3.48 -5.36
CA SER A 250 -14.76 -3.82 -6.40
C SER A 250 -13.69 -2.74 -6.56
N GLY A 251 -14.07 -1.46 -6.41
CA GLY A 251 -13.13 -0.34 -6.43
C GLY A 251 -12.16 -0.39 -5.25
N LEU A 252 -12.66 -0.70 -4.06
CA LEU A 252 -11.81 -0.86 -2.86
C LEU A 252 -10.87 -2.05 -2.98
N SER A 253 -11.35 -3.20 -3.47
CA SER A 253 -10.51 -4.38 -3.70
C SER A 253 -9.40 -4.07 -4.69
N LYS A 254 -9.74 -3.45 -5.84
CA LYS A 254 -8.74 -3.07 -6.84
C LYS A 254 -7.68 -2.13 -6.27
N LEU A 255 -8.10 -1.11 -5.52
CA LEU A 255 -7.18 -0.14 -4.92
C LEU A 255 -6.23 -0.81 -3.93
N ALA A 256 -6.74 -1.70 -3.07
CA ALA A 256 -5.93 -2.45 -2.13
C ALA A 256 -4.93 -3.36 -2.86
N ASP A 257 -5.39 -4.19 -3.79
CA ASP A 257 -4.55 -5.12 -4.55
C ASP A 257 -3.41 -4.39 -5.29
N GLU A 258 -3.71 -3.30 -5.97
CA GLU A 258 -2.72 -2.54 -6.75
C GLU A 258 -1.69 -1.80 -5.89
N THR A 259 -2.00 -1.53 -4.63
CA THR A 259 -1.09 -0.84 -3.69
C THR A 259 -0.37 -1.80 -2.73
N GLY A 260 -0.67 -3.10 -2.79
CA GLY A 260 -0.10 -4.12 -1.91
C GLY A 260 -0.78 -4.22 -0.54
N GLY A 261 -2.00 -3.71 -0.43
CA GLY A 261 -2.85 -3.79 0.76
C GLY A 261 -3.91 -4.88 0.69
N GLU A 262 -4.87 -4.85 1.59
CA GLU A 262 -5.98 -5.81 1.66
C GLU A 262 -7.32 -5.10 1.83
N CYS A 263 -8.37 -5.63 1.19
CA CYS A 263 -9.75 -5.18 1.32
C CYS A 263 -10.55 -6.20 2.17
N PHE A 264 -10.96 -5.78 3.35
CA PHE A 264 -11.73 -6.60 4.28
C PHE A 264 -13.22 -6.38 4.08
N SER A 265 -13.96 -7.46 3.80
CA SER A 265 -15.41 -7.39 3.61
C SER A 265 -16.10 -8.73 3.86
N LEU A 266 -17.40 -8.68 4.17
CA LEU A 266 -18.33 -9.80 4.09
C LEU A 266 -19.28 -9.57 2.88
N GLY A 267 -18.70 -9.52 1.67
CA GLY A 267 -19.44 -9.04 0.51
C GLY A 267 -19.94 -7.61 0.75
N THR A 268 -21.16 -7.30 0.32
CA THR A 268 -21.77 -5.97 0.48
C THR A 268 -22.58 -5.83 1.79
N SER A 269 -22.29 -6.64 2.80
CA SER A 269 -22.93 -6.58 4.11
C SER A 269 -22.03 -5.92 5.15
N ASN A 270 -22.64 -5.31 6.18
CA ASN A 270 -21.87 -4.83 7.31
C ASN A 270 -21.33 -5.99 8.15
N ALA A 271 -20.06 -5.90 8.52
CA ALA A 271 -19.50 -6.78 9.54
C ALA A 271 -20.08 -6.43 10.92
N VAL A 272 -20.40 -7.46 11.71
CA VAL A 272 -20.84 -7.29 13.10
C VAL A 272 -19.70 -6.70 13.95
N SER A 273 -18.47 -7.11 13.69
CA SER A 273 -17.27 -6.63 14.35
C SER A 273 -16.14 -6.48 13.33
N PHE A 274 -15.32 -5.45 13.49
CA PHE A 274 -14.07 -5.25 12.72
C PHE A 274 -12.89 -5.98 13.34
N LYS A 275 -13.04 -6.51 14.54
CA LYS A 275 -11.93 -7.15 15.27
C LYS A 275 -11.18 -8.19 14.45
N PRO A 276 -11.82 -9.16 13.75
CA PRO A 276 -11.10 -10.13 12.92
C PRO A 276 -10.27 -9.48 11.80
N TYR A 277 -10.79 -8.41 11.19
CA TYR A 277 -10.10 -7.66 10.13
C TYR A 277 -8.88 -6.94 10.68
N LEU A 278 -9.02 -6.30 11.83
CA LEU A 278 -7.95 -5.56 12.49
C LEU A 278 -6.85 -6.49 13.03
N GLU A 279 -7.21 -7.67 13.51
CA GLU A 279 -6.26 -8.74 13.88
C GLU A 279 -5.49 -9.24 12.65
N ARG A 280 -6.16 -9.40 11.51
CA ARG A 280 -5.51 -9.75 10.25
C ARG A 280 -4.57 -8.63 9.78
N LEU A 281 -5.02 -7.38 9.86
CA LEU A 281 -4.19 -6.21 9.53
C LEU A 281 -2.93 -6.13 10.41
N GLN A 282 -3.06 -6.44 11.69
CA GLN A 282 -1.90 -6.51 12.60
C GLN A 282 -0.88 -7.57 12.14
N LYS A 283 -1.34 -8.75 11.74
CA LYS A 283 -0.47 -9.79 11.18
C LYS A 283 0.22 -9.33 9.89
N ILE A 284 -0.47 -8.58 9.05
CA ILE A 284 0.11 -7.96 7.84
C ILE A 284 1.28 -7.05 8.23
N PHE A 285 1.09 -6.14 9.18
CA PHE A 285 2.15 -5.23 9.64
C PHE A 285 3.37 -5.97 10.19
N GLU A 286 3.16 -7.10 10.87
CA GLU A 286 4.22 -7.94 11.43
C GLU A 286 4.98 -8.77 10.38
N SER A 287 4.40 -8.90 9.17
CA SER A 287 4.94 -9.71 8.07
C SER A 287 5.56 -8.88 6.97
N GLN A 288 5.81 -7.59 7.20
CA GLN A 288 6.33 -6.66 6.21
C GLN A 288 7.86 -6.59 6.20
N TYR A 289 8.35 -6.22 5.01
CA TYR A 289 9.77 -6.03 4.73
C TYR A 289 9.97 -4.77 3.88
N PHE A 290 11.08 -4.06 4.14
CA PHE A 290 11.60 -3.09 3.19
C PHE A 290 12.40 -3.83 2.12
N LEU A 291 12.03 -3.65 0.88
CA LEU A 291 12.69 -4.20 -0.28
C LEU A 291 13.38 -3.08 -1.06
N VAL A 292 14.66 -3.30 -1.37
CA VAL A 292 15.45 -2.38 -2.20
C VAL A 292 15.98 -3.13 -3.39
N PHE A 293 15.79 -2.59 -4.58
CA PHE A 293 16.27 -3.17 -5.82
C PHE A 293 16.67 -2.11 -6.85
N LEU A 294 17.37 -2.52 -7.89
CA LEU A 294 17.83 -1.67 -8.97
C LEU A 294 16.89 -1.78 -10.17
N ALA A 295 16.13 -0.72 -10.43
CA ALA A 295 15.21 -0.65 -11.55
C ALA A 295 15.87 -0.07 -12.81
N THR A 296 15.41 -0.50 -13.96
CA THR A 296 15.78 0.10 -15.24
C THR A 296 14.96 1.37 -15.45
N PRO A 297 15.59 2.56 -15.54
CA PRO A 297 14.86 3.79 -15.74
C PRO A 297 14.24 3.86 -17.14
N GLY A 298 13.10 4.53 -17.23
CA GLY A 298 12.53 4.92 -18.51
C GLY A 298 13.15 6.21 -19.06
N LYS A 299 12.71 6.65 -20.24
CA LYS A 299 13.11 7.93 -20.84
C LYS A 299 12.69 9.15 -19.99
N LYS A 300 11.65 8.99 -19.21
CA LYS A 300 11.10 9.99 -18.28
C LYS A 300 10.81 9.33 -16.93
N PRO A 301 10.83 10.10 -15.82
CA PRO A 301 10.35 9.59 -14.54
C PRO A 301 8.91 9.15 -14.64
N GLY A 302 8.54 8.05 -13.98
CA GLY A 302 7.17 7.57 -14.03
C GLY A 302 6.97 6.26 -13.28
N LEU A 303 5.70 5.86 -13.18
CA LEU A 303 5.31 4.55 -12.69
C LEU A 303 5.71 3.48 -13.71
N GLN A 304 6.35 2.43 -13.23
CA GLN A 304 6.75 1.27 -14.02
C GLN A 304 6.26 -0.01 -13.36
N ARG A 305 5.69 -0.88 -14.18
CA ARG A 305 5.17 -2.16 -13.69
C ARG A 305 6.31 -3.06 -13.28
N VAL A 306 6.18 -3.62 -12.07
CA VAL A 306 7.06 -4.64 -11.52
C VAL A 306 6.25 -5.83 -11.04
N ARG A 307 6.87 -6.98 -11.03
CA ARG A 307 6.32 -8.17 -10.40
C ARG A 307 7.29 -8.67 -9.36
N ILE A 308 6.80 -8.78 -8.13
CA ILE A 308 7.56 -9.29 -7.00
C ILE A 308 6.99 -10.64 -6.62
N SER A 309 7.85 -11.63 -6.44
CA SER A 309 7.46 -13.00 -6.16
C SER A 309 8.51 -13.72 -5.32
N THR A 310 8.14 -14.87 -4.78
CA THR A 310 9.05 -15.79 -4.09
C THR A 310 8.88 -17.20 -4.64
N GLU A 311 9.95 -18.00 -4.54
CA GLU A 311 9.93 -19.42 -4.85
C GLU A 311 9.67 -20.30 -3.61
N LEU A 312 9.54 -19.68 -2.43
CA LEU A 312 9.20 -20.41 -1.21
C LEU A 312 7.80 -21.01 -1.31
N ALA A 313 7.70 -22.29 -1.02
CA ALA A 313 6.43 -22.99 -1.01
C ALA A 313 5.47 -22.42 0.04
N ASN A 314 4.20 -22.30 -0.30
CA ASN A 314 3.13 -21.78 0.56
C ASN A 314 3.30 -20.33 1.06
N VAL A 315 4.12 -19.54 0.36
CA VAL A 315 4.30 -18.11 0.61
C VAL A 315 3.91 -17.32 -0.63
N GLU A 316 3.17 -16.25 -0.43
CA GLU A 316 2.88 -15.22 -1.44
C GLU A 316 3.44 -13.88 -0.99
N ILE A 317 3.67 -12.99 -1.94
CA ILE A 317 4.12 -11.63 -1.66
C ILE A 317 3.06 -10.66 -2.17
N ALA A 318 2.47 -9.90 -1.26
CA ALA A 318 1.68 -8.74 -1.60
C ALA A 318 2.60 -7.52 -1.74
N ALA A 319 2.47 -6.83 -2.86
CA ALA A 319 3.32 -5.69 -3.21
C ALA A 319 2.59 -4.77 -4.20
N PRO A 320 2.99 -3.49 -4.30
CA PRO A 320 2.47 -2.60 -5.33
C PRO A 320 2.74 -3.15 -6.74
N ASP A 321 1.75 -3.00 -7.65
CA ASP A 321 1.88 -3.41 -9.05
C ASP A 321 2.86 -2.55 -9.84
N ASN A 322 2.96 -1.27 -9.48
CA ASN A 322 3.85 -0.31 -10.09
C ASN A 322 4.68 0.42 -9.04
N VAL A 323 5.87 0.83 -9.44
CA VAL A 323 6.79 1.60 -8.62
C VAL A 323 7.22 2.86 -9.35
N TRP A 324 7.43 3.94 -8.60
CA TRP A 324 7.96 5.16 -9.18
C TRP A 324 9.46 5.02 -9.42
N VAL A 325 9.86 5.17 -10.68
CA VAL A 325 11.26 5.14 -11.10
C VAL A 325 11.65 6.52 -11.59
N SER A 326 12.68 7.11 -11.00
CA SER A 326 13.23 8.38 -11.46
C SER A 326 13.93 8.21 -12.81
N ALA A 327 14.18 9.31 -13.53
CA ALA A 327 14.99 9.25 -14.75
C ALA A 327 16.41 8.78 -14.42
N GLY A 328 16.99 7.98 -15.30
CA GLY A 328 18.42 7.66 -15.23
C GLY A 328 19.25 8.94 -15.37
N LYS A 329 20.34 9.01 -14.60
CA LYS A 329 21.33 10.09 -14.72
C LYS A 329 22.21 9.87 -15.95
#